data_eca6bcb1aa6de5ccbd7da5ccac8d1f51
#
_entry.id   eca6bcb1aa6de5ccbd7da5ccac8d1f51
#
_cell.length_a   1.000
_cell.length_b   1.000
_cell.length_c   1.000
_cell.angle_alpha   90.00
_cell.angle_beta   90.00
_cell.angle_gamma   90.00
#
_symmetry.space_group_name_H-M   'P 1'
#
loop_
_entity.id
_entity.type
_entity.pdbx_description
1 polymer ?
#
loop_
_entity_poly.entity_id
_entity_poly.type
_entity_poly.pdbx_seq_one_letter_code
_entity_poly.pdbx_strand_id
1 'polypeptide(L)'
;FLTEAVVRDIIASKILPEGSLQLLVGLGRGILDHVQTEDTVTFTGSAKTGKILKGLPHIADRSVAFNLEADSLNACILGEKAVPGTAEFDLFIKEVTKEITVKAGQKCTAVRRIFVPDALIDEVQTALIKRLGSTMVGDPSVEGVRMGALATKLQVERVRENAQRLAASQE
;
A
#
# COMPACT_ATOMS: atom_id res chain seq x y z
N PHE A 1 3.52 11.72 12.61
CA PHE A 1 4.01 13.13 12.70
C PHE A 1 3.43 14.02 11.60
N LEU A 2 3.64 13.71 10.29
CA LEU A 2 3.19 14.60 9.22
C LEU A 2 1.67 14.84 9.23
N THR A 3 0.88 13.79 9.33
CA THR A 3 -0.59 13.89 9.41
C THR A 3 -1.02 14.74 10.60
N GLU A 4 -0.39 14.56 11.75
CA GLU A 4 -0.68 15.36 12.95
C GLU A 4 -0.34 16.83 12.73
N ALA A 5 0.81 17.14 12.15
CA ALA A 5 1.21 18.52 11.83
C ALA A 5 0.18 19.20 10.91
N VAL A 6 -0.20 18.53 9.82
CA VAL A 6 -1.21 19.04 8.89
C VAL A 6 -2.56 19.27 9.56
N VAL A 7 -3.02 18.36 10.42
CA VAL A 7 -4.29 18.55 11.15
C VAL A 7 -4.20 19.70 12.13
N ARG A 8 -3.08 19.87 12.84
CA ARG A 8 -2.86 21.00 13.73
C ARG A 8 -2.91 22.34 12.98
N ASP A 9 -2.28 22.41 11.80
CA ASP A 9 -2.29 23.61 10.96
C ASP A 9 -3.71 23.95 10.47
N ILE A 10 -4.49 22.92 10.05
CA ILE A 10 -5.89 23.12 9.64
C ILE A 10 -6.72 23.66 10.82
N ILE A 11 -6.57 23.07 12.01
CA ILE A 11 -7.30 23.55 13.21
C ILE A 11 -6.86 24.98 13.57
N ALA A 12 -5.56 25.27 13.55
CA ALA A 12 -5.03 26.58 13.87
C ALA A 12 -5.48 27.67 12.88
N SER A 13 -5.70 27.32 11.62
CA SER A 13 -6.19 28.24 10.59
C SER A 13 -7.64 28.72 10.81
N LYS A 14 -8.41 28.03 11.65
CA LYS A 14 -9.83 28.32 11.93
C LYS A 14 -10.73 28.35 10.69
N ILE A 15 -10.34 27.66 9.61
CA ILE A 15 -11.16 27.54 8.38
C ILE A 15 -12.41 26.70 8.66
N LEU A 16 -12.33 25.74 9.57
CA LEU A 16 -13.44 24.90 9.97
C LEU A 16 -13.99 25.32 11.33
N PRO A 17 -15.31 25.15 11.56
CA PRO A 17 -15.90 25.32 12.89
C PRO A 17 -15.21 24.41 13.92
N GLU A 18 -15.21 24.85 15.18
CA GLU A 18 -14.67 24.05 16.28
C GLU A 18 -15.35 22.68 16.38
N GLY A 19 -14.54 21.62 16.54
CA GLY A 19 -15.02 20.25 16.61
C GLY A 19 -15.26 19.56 15.27
N SER A 20 -15.26 20.29 14.13
CA SER A 20 -15.50 19.70 12.79
C SER A 20 -14.40 18.74 12.34
N LEU A 21 -13.18 18.90 12.85
CA LEU A 21 -12.05 18.03 12.54
C LEU A 21 -11.39 17.57 13.83
N GLN A 22 -11.30 16.25 14.00
CA GLN A 22 -10.67 15.62 15.16
C GLN A 22 -9.69 14.55 14.68
N LEU A 23 -8.53 14.49 15.29
CA LEU A 23 -7.52 13.45 15.02
C LEU A 23 -7.33 12.58 16.25
N LEU A 24 -7.59 11.29 16.08
CA LEU A 24 -7.27 10.26 17.07
C LEU A 24 -6.05 9.49 16.61
N VAL A 25 -5.02 9.47 17.45
CA VAL A 25 -3.78 8.73 17.18
C VAL A 25 -3.76 7.47 18.03
N GLY A 26 -3.58 6.32 17.39
CA GLY A 26 -3.54 5.04 18.08
C GLY A 26 -4.32 3.94 17.35
N LEU A 27 -4.70 2.90 18.08
CA LEU A 27 -5.36 1.74 17.48
C LEU A 27 -6.86 1.94 17.20
N GLY A 28 -7.47 3.04 17.64
CA GLY A 28 -8.88 3.35 17.38
C GLY A 28 -9.88 2.30 17.92
N ARG A 29 -9.44 1.39 18.79
CA ARG A 29 -10.32 0.34 19.35
C ARG A 29 -11.45 0.98 20.15
N GLY A 30 -12.68 0.51 19.94
CA GLY A 30 -13.86 0.99 20.63
C GLY A 30 -14.47 2.28 20.06
N ILE A 31 -13.80 2.99 19.17
CA ILE A 31 -14.37 4.21 18.57
C ILE A 31 -15.66 3.92 17.80
N LEU A 32 -15.73 2.79 17.12
CA LEU A 32 -16.91 2.39 16.35
C LEU A 32 -18.09 1.96 17.23
N ASP A 33 -17.88 1.73 18.52
CA ASP A 33 -18.96 1.39 19.45
C ASP A 33 -19.95 2.56 19.64
N HIS A 34 -19.51 3.77 19.33
CA HIS A 34 -20.28 5.01 19.51
C HIS A 34 -21.03 5.48 18.25
N VAL A 35 -20.78 4.85 17.07
CA VAL A 35 -21.42 5.28 15.83
C VAL A 35 -22.94 5.05 15.85
N GLN A 36 -23.67 5.97 15.21
CA GLN A 36 -25.13 5.96 15.10
C GLN A 36 -25.56 5.81 13.63
N THR A 37 -26.85 5.66 13.39
CA THR A 37 -27.42 5.46 12.05
C THR A 37 -27.09 6.59 11.07
N GLU A 38 -26.97 7.81 11.57
CA GLU A 38 -26.63 9.01 10.75
C GLU A 38 -25.13 9.13 10.44
N ASP A 39 -24.29 8.33 11.08
CA ASP A 39 -22.85 8.38 10.84
C ASP A 39 -22.43 7.60 9.59
N THR A 40 -21.26 7.97 9.06
CA THR A 40 -20.62 7.24 7.98
C THR A 40 -19.22 6.80 8.41
N VAL A 41 -18.93 5.53 8.27
CA VAL A 41 -17.60 4.96 8.49
C VAL A 41 -16.92 4.75 7.15
N THR A 42 -15.74 5.33 6.98
CA THR A 42 -14.86 5.04 5.84
C THR A 42 -13.58 4.38 6.36
N PHE A 43 -13.32 3.16 5.90
CA PHE A 43 -12.15 2.39 6.29
C PHE A 43 -11.24 2.13 5.07
N THR A 44 -9.97 2.45 5.23
CA THR A 44 -8.91 2.11 4.26
C THR A 44 -7.91 1.18 4.92
N GLY A 45 -7.71 0.00 4.36
CA GLY A 45 -6.79 -0.99 4.93
C GLY A 45 -6.93 -2.38 4.31
N SER A 46 -6.67 -3.45 5.10
CA SER A 46 -6.83 -4.81 4.61
C SER A 46 -8.29 -5.23 4.52
N ALA A 47 -8.65 -6.00 3.49
CA ALA A 47 -9.99 -6.58 3.34
C ALA A 47 -10.40 -7.41 4.58
N LYS A 48 -9.44 -8.11 5.19
CA LYS A 48 -9.69 -8.87 6.42
C LYS A 48 -10.20 -7.97 7.55
N THR A 49 -9.51 -6.86 7.80
CA THR A 49 -9.92 -5.91 8.84
C THR A 49 -11.22 -5.22 8.46
N GLY A 50 -11.38 -4.79 7.21
CA GLY A 50 -12.61 -4.16 6.75
C GLY A 50 -13.85 -5.05 6.91
N LYS A 51 -13.73 -6.34 6.61
CA LYS A 51 -14.82 -7.32 6.85
C LYS A 51 -15.17 -7.45 8.33
N ILE A 52 -14.17 -7.47 9.21
CA ILE A 52 -14.40 -7.52 10.66
C ILE A 52 -15.16 -6.27 11.11
N LEU A 53 -14.70 -5.09 10.72
CA LEU A 53 -15.32 -3.82 11.12
C LEU A 53 -16.74 -3.68 10.58
N LYS A 54 -16.95 -4.00 9.30
CA LYS A 54 -18.27 -3.98 8.68
C LYS A 54 -19.26 -4.95 9.31
N GLY A 55 -18.77 -6.07 9.85
CA GLY A 55 -19.56 -7.09 10.52
C GLY A 55 -19.80 -6.84 12.02
N LEU A 56 -19.35 -5.72 12.57
CA LEU A 56 -19.64 -5.39 13.97
C LEU A 56 -21.16 -5.22 14.16
N PRO A 57 -21.75 -5.80 15.22
CA PRO A 57 -23.20 -5.76 15.44
C PRO A 57 -23.79 -4.36 15.37
N HIS A 58 -23.18 -3.39 16.04
CA HIS A 58 -23.66 -2.00 16.06
C HIS A 58 -23.55 -1.29 14.70
N ILE A 59 -22.67 -1.73 13.81
CA ILE A 59 -22.61 -1.23 12.41
C ILE A 59 -23.79 -1.83 11.61
N ALA A 60 -23.97 -3.13 11.73
CA ALA A 60 -25.03 -3.85 11.00
C ALA A 60 -26.42 -3.49 11.51
N ASP A 61 -26.66 -3.56 12.82
CA ASP A 61 -27.97 -3.35 13.45
C ASP A 61 -28.47 -1.91 13.31
N ARG A 62 -27.56 -0.94 13.29
CA ARG A 62 -27.88 0.49 13.10
C ARG A 62 -27.86 0.93 11.66
N SER A 63 -27.60 0.01 10.71
CA SER A 63 -27.50 0.32 9.26
C SER A 63 -26.54 1.46 8.96
N VAL A 64 -25.39 1.54 9.68
CA VAL A 64 -24.39 2.58 9.50
C VAL A 64 -23.80 2.49 8.09
N ALA A 65 -23.76 3.61 7.38
CA ALA A 65 -23.11 3.66 6.07
C ALA A 65 -21.62 3.30 6.20
N PHE A 66 -21.18 2.26 5.48
CA PHE A 66 -19.81 1.76 5.57
C PHE A 66 -19.14 1.69 4.20
N ASN A 67 -18.16 2.58 3.98
CA ASN A 67 -17.33 2.56 2.80
C ASN A 67 -16.02 1.80 3.08
N LEU A 68 -15.68 0.86 2.20
CA LEU A 68 -14.51 0.00 2.33
C LEU A 68 -13.58 0.16 1.14
N GLU A 69 -12.43 0.78 1.37
CA GLU A 69 -11.31 0.84 0.45
C GLU A 69 -10.24 -0.16 0.90
N ALA A 70 -10.21 -1.32 0.27
CA ALA A 70 -9.37 -2.42 0.76
C ALA A 70 -8.63 -3.13 -0.36
N ASP A 71 -7.37 -3.46 -0.06
CA ASP A 71 -6.44 -4.21 -0.90
C ASP A 71 -6.28 -3.63 -2.32
N SER A 72 -5.43 -4.22 -3.11
CA SER A 72 -5.28 -3.88 -4.53
C SER A 72 -4.65 -5.02 -5.30
N LEU A 73 -4.99 -5.12 -6.58
CA LEU A 73 -4.48 -6.12 -7.51
C LEU A 73 -3.94 -5.46 -8.78
N ASN A 74 -3.30 -4.30 -8.64
CA ASN A 74 -2.78 -3.54 -9.77
C ASN A 74 -1.84 -4.39 -10.60
N ALA A 75 -2.01 -4.32 -11.91
CA ALA A 75 -1.26 -5.08 -12.87
C ALA A 75 -0.40 -4.18 -13.75
N CYS A 76 0.73 -4.71 -14.20
CA CYS A 76 1.53 -4.14 -15.27
C CYS A 76 1.69 -5.20 -16.35
N ILE A 77 1.46 -4.84 -17.60
CA ILE A 77 1.43 -5.78 -18.73
C ILE A 77 2.47 -5.35 -19.75
N LEU A 78 3.38 -6.25 -20.12
CA LEU A 78 4.36 -6.03 -21.18
C LEU A 78 3.76 -6.50 -22.52
N GLY A 79 3.80 -5.65 -23.53
CA GLY A 79 3.40 -6.01 -24.89
C GLY A 79 4.46 -6.88 -25.58
N GLU A 80 4.03 -7.77 -26.46
CA GLU A 80 4.91 -8.71 -27.17
C GLU A 80 6.05 -8.05 -27.98
N LYS A 81 5.84 -6.82 -28.44
CA LYS A 81 6.83 -6.08 -29.23
C LYS A 81 7.82 -5.29 -28.38
N ALA A 82 7.59 -5.18 -27.09
CA ALA A 82 8.48 -4.52 -26.14
C ALA A 82 9.62 -5.47 -25.73
N VAL A 83 10.55 -5.71 -26.66
CA VAL A 83 11.69 -6.60 -26.47
C VAL A 83 12.91 -5.85 -25.91
N PRO A 84 13.91 -6.54 -25.34
CA PRO A 84 15.15 -5.93 -24.86
C PRO A 84 15.79 -5.01 -25.90
N GLY A 85 16.17 -3.81 -25.46
CA GLY A 85 16.74 -2.76 -26.33
C GLY A 85 15.71 -1.79 -26.90
N THR A 86 14.41 -2.01 -26.67
CA THR A 86 13.37 -1.01 -26.98
C THR A 86 13.11 -0.08 -25.81
N ALA A 87 12.68 1.15 -26.10
CA ALA A 87 12.35 2.14 -25.07
C ALA A 87 11.19 1.67 -24.17
N GLU A 88 10.24 0.92 -24.73
CA GLU A 88 9.10 0.37 -24.03
C GLU A 88 9.53 -0.70 -23.01
N PHE A 89 10.47 -1.58 -23.36
CA PHE A 89 11.03 -2.56 -22.44
C PHE A 89 11.73 -1.86 -21.27
N ASP A 90 12.61 -0.91 -21.58
CA ASP A 90 13.35 -0.16 -20.54
C ASP A 90 12.41 0.62 -19.62
N LEU A 91 11.36 1.23 -20.17
CA LEU A 91 10.32 1.93 -19.41
C LEU A 91 9.57 0.97 -18.51
N PHE A 92 9.16 -0.21 -19.01
CA PHE A 92 8.49 -1.24 -18.24
C PHE A 92 9.32 -1.67 -17.01
N ILE A 93 10.59 -2.03 -17.23
CA ILE A 93 11.49 -2.43 -16.13
C ILE A 93 11.68 -1.29 -15.12
N LYS A 94 11.81 -0.06 -15.60
CA LYS A 94 11.94 1.13 -14.75
C LYS A 94 10.71 1.35 -13.87
N GLU A 95 9.52 1.36 -14.47
CA GLU A 95 8.30 1.67 -13.73
C GLU A 95 7.90 0.52 -12.79
N VAL A 96 8.07 -0.74 -13.21
CA VAL A 96 7.86 -1.90 -12.31
C VAL A 96 8.78 -1.82 -11.08
N THR A 97 10.08 -1.56 -11.29
CA THR A 97 11.03 -1.39 -10.19
C THR A 97 10.64 -0.24 -9.26
N LYS A 98 10.25 0.89 -9.82
CA LYS A 98 9.79 2.06 -9.07
C LYS A 98 8.56 1.72 -8.21
N GLU A 99 7.57 1.03 -8.78
CA GLU A 99 6.36 0.62 -8.06
C GLU A 99 6.65 -0.36 -6.91
N ILE A 100 7.64 -1.23 -7.06
CA ILE A 100 8.09 -2.15 -6.00
C ILE A 100 8.82 -1.40 -4.88
N THR A 101 9.63 -0.39 -5.21
CA THR A 101 10.58 0.23 -4.27
C THR A 101 10.08 1.50 -3.60
N VAL A 102 9.25 2.30 -4.28
CA VAL A 102 8.71 3.55 -3.72
C VAL A 102 7.86 3.25 -2.48
N LYS A 103 8.17 3.92 -1.37
CA LYS A 103 7.56 3.69 -0.05
C LYS A 103 7.66 2.21 0.40
N ALA A 104 8.69 1.48 -0.04
CA ALA A 104 8.82 0.04 0.18
C ALA A 104 7.58 -0.77 -0.27
N GLY A 105 6.94 -0.35 -1.37
CA GLY A 105 5.71 -0.96 -1.90
C GLY A 105 4.44 -0.71 -1.08
N GLN A 106 4.51 0.13 -0.05
CA GLN A 106 3.41 0.39 0.89
C GLN A 106 2.46 1.47 0.35
N LYS A 107 1.89 1.25 -0.82
CA LYS A 107 0.88 2.14 -1.41
C LYS A 107 -0.20 1.32 -2.14
N CYS A 108 -1.41 1.84 -2.17
CA CYS A 108 -2.56 1.19 -2.82
C CYS A 108 -2.35 0.99 -4.33
N THR A 109 -1.60 1.89 -4.99
CA THR A 109 -1.33 1.86 -6.42
C THR A 109 -0.12 1.01 -6.81
N ALA A 110 0.63 0.42 -5.86
CA ALA A 110 1.78 -0.42 -6.18
C ALA A 110 1.38 -1.62 -7.05
N VAL A 111 2.19 -1.92 -8.05
CA VAL A 111 1.99 -3.10 -8.90
C VAL A 111 2.10 -4.36 -8.05
N ARG A 112 1.10 -5.25 -8.18
CA ARG A 112 1.03 -6.54 -7.47
C ARG A 112 1.19 -7.73 -8.39
N ARG A 113 0.91 -7.53 -9.68
CA ARG A 113 1.00 -8.57 -10.70
C ARG A 113 1.67 -8.01 -11.94
N ILE A 114 2.58 -8.79 -12.48
CA ILE A 114 3.33 -8.45 -13.69
C ILE A 114 3.03 -9.54 -14.72
N PHE A 115 2.47 -9.16 -15.86
CA PHE A 115 2.16 -10.06 -16.96
C PHE A 115 3.17 -9.84 -18.08
N VAL A 116 3.85 -10.90 -18.45
CA VAL A 116 4.92 -10.89 -19.45
C VAL A 116 4.65 -12.01 -20.45
N PRO A 117 4.84 -11.79 -21.75
CA PRO A 117 4.82 -12.89 -22.74
C PRO A 117 5.84 -13.97 -22.38
N ASP A 118 5.49 -15.23 -22.55
CA ASP A 118 6.36 -16.37 -22.18
C ASP A 118 7.76 -16.26 -22.78
N ALA A 119 7.85 -15.78 -24.02
CA ALA A 119 9.13 -15.58 -24.71
C ALA A 119 10.04 -14.52 -24.11
N LEU A 120 9.55 -13.68 -23.18
CA LEU A 120 10.30 -12.55 -22.59
C LEU A 120 10.49 -12.71 -21.08
N ILE A 121 10.08 -13.82 -20.49
CA ILE A 121 10.14 -14.04 -19.03
C ILE A 121 11.56 -13.94 -18.51
N ASP A 122 12.52 -14.62 -19.14
CA ASP A 122 13.90 -14.70 -18.70
C ASP A 122 14.60 -13.34 -18.78
N GLU A 123 14.35 -12.58 -19.85
CA GLU A 123 14.91 -11.26 -20.04
C GLU A 123 14.34 -10.26 -19.02
N VAL A 124 13.04 -10.28 -18.78
CA VAL A 124 12.39 -9.44 -17.78
C VAL A 124 12.88 -9.79 -16.39
N GLN A 125 12.95 -11.08 -16.06
CA GLN A 125 13.46 -11.52 -14.76
C GLN A 125 14.90 -11.06 -14.54
N THR A 126 15.78 -11.26 -15.52
CA THR A 126 17.18 -10.83 -15.46
C THR A 126 17.29 -9.30 -15.27
N ALA A 127 16.51 -8.54 -16.02
CA ALA A 127 16.53 -7.09 -15.95
C ALA A 127 16.01 -6.56 -14.60
N LEU A 128 14.93 -7.16 -14.08
CA LEU A 128 14.37 -6.81 -12.77
C LEU A 128 15.33 -7.18 -11.63
N ILE A 129 15.93 -8.37 -11.64
CA ILE A 129 16.91 -8.79 -10.63
C ILE A 129 18.08 -7.80 -10.59
N LYS A 130 18.65 -7.47 -11.77
CA LYS A 130 19.75 -6.50 -11.87
C LYS A 130 19.35 -5.13 -11.31
N ARG A 131 18.17 -4.63 -11.65
CA ARG A 131 17.72 -3.29 -11.26
C ARG A 131 17.31 -3.23 -9.79
N LEU A 132 16.62 -4.23 -9.28
CA LEU A 132 16.25 -4.32 -7.87
C LEU A 132 17.49 -4.52 -6.99
N GLY A 133 18.46 -5.35 -7.42
CA GLY A 133 19.71 -5.58 -6.72
C GLY A 133 20.59 -4.32 -6.56
N SER A 134 20.42 -3.33 -7.42
CA SER A 134 21.08 -2.02 -7.30
C SER A 134 20.35 -1.03 -6.39
N THR A 135 19.16 -1.39 -5.87
CA THR A 135 18.37 -0.50 -5.02
C THR A 135 18.94 -0.48 -3.60
N MET A 136 19.50 0.64 -3.19
CA MET A 136 20.00 0.82 -1.85
C MET A 136 18.84 0.95 -0.85
N VAL A 137 18.81 0.05 0.12
CA VAL A 137 17.82 0.02 1.21
C VAL A 137 18.47 0.52 2.49
N GLY A 138 17.83 1.44 3.20
CA GLY A 138 18.37 1.99 4.43
C GLY A 138 17.64 3.22 4.95
N ASP A 139 18.35 4.04 5.70
CA ASP A 139 17.83 5.32 6.19
C ASP A 139 17.67 6.30 5.02
N PRO A 140 16.45 6.81 4.76
CA PRO A 140 16.20 7.75 3.66
C PRO A 140 16.94 9.09 3.78
N SER A 141 17.48 9.42 4.94
CA SER A 141 18.32 10.62 5.14
C SER A 141 19.74 10.47 4.56
N VAL A 142 20.14 9.22 4.26
CA VAL A 142 21.45 8.93 3.68
C VAL A 142 21.40 9.05 2.17
N GLU A 143 22.35 9.77 1.59
CA GLU A 143 22.44 9.96 0.15
C GLU A 143 22.54 8.61 -0.59
N GLY A 144 21.78 8.48 -1.68
CA GLY A 144 21.74 7.25 -2.50
C GLY A 144 20.72 6.21 -2.03
N VAL A 145 20.22 6.28 -0.80
CA VAL A 145 19.15 5.39 -0.33
C VAL A 145 17.86 5.66 -1.12
N ARG A 146 17.26 4.61 -1.68
CA ARG A 146 16.05 4.66 -2.51
C ARG A 146 14.84 3.99 -1.89
N MET A 147 15.04 3.10 -0.94
CA MET A 147 13.97 2.40 -0.26
C MET A 147 14.18 2.43 1.26
N GLY A 148 13.25 2.99 2.00
CA GLY A 148 13.24 3.01 3.45
C GLY A 148 12.67 1.75 4.08
N ALA A 149 12.51 1.78 5.41
CA ALA A 149 11.94 0.68 6.17
C ALA A 149 10.42 0.55 5.96
N LEU A 150 9.89 -0.62 6.28
CA LEU A 150 8.45 -0.83 6.46
C LEU A 150 7.94 -0.04 7.68
N ALA A 151 6.68 0.36 7.65
CA ALA A 151 6.09 1.26 8.63
C ALA A 151 6.09 0.69 10.07
N THR A 152 5.96 -0.63 10.23
CA THR A 152 5.93 -1.29 11.55
C THR A 152 6.69 -2.61 11.56
N LYS A 153 7.14 -3.03 12.76
CA LYS A 153 7.76 -4.36 12.95
C LYS A 153 6.81 -5.49 12.55
N LEU A 154 5.53 -5.36 12.86
CA LEU A 154 4.51 -6.34 12.47
C LEU A 154 4.42 -6.52 10.94
N GLN A 155 4.60 -5.44 10.18
CA GLN A 155 4.66 -5.55 8.71
C GLN A 155 5.92 -6.26 8.24
N VAL A 156 7.05 -6.06 8.88
CA VAL A 156 8.29 -6.81 8.58
C VAL A 156 8.08 -8.32 8.77
N GLU A 157 7.47 -8.70 9.88
CA GLU A 157 7.16 -10.10 10.19
C GLU A 157 6.24 -10.71 9.12
N ARG A 158 5.13 -10.03 8.81
CA ARG A 158 4.17 -10.46 7.78
C ARG A 158 4.77 -10.58 6.39
N VAL A 159 5.65 -9.66 6.01
CA VAL A 159 6.34 -9.74 4.71
C VAL A 159 7.26 -10.96 4.66
N ARG A 160 8.01 -11.24 5.74
CA ARG A 160 8.86 -12.44 5.84
C ARG A 160 8.05 -13.72 5.74
N GLU A 161 6.96 -13.83 6.50
CA GLU A 161 6.06 -14.99 6.44
C GLU A 161 5.48 -15.19 5.05
N ASN A 162 5.00 -14.13 4.40
CA ASN A 162 4.43 -14.21 3.07
C ASN A 162 5.47 -14.56 2.00
N ALA A 163 6.70 -14.04 2.12
CA ALA A 163 7.80 -14.40 1.22
C ALA A 163 8.16 -15.89 1.32
N GLN A 164 8.21 -16.43 2.55
CA GLN A 164 8.42 -17.86 2.78
C GLN A 164 7.30 -18.71 2.18
N ARG A 165 6.04 -18.30 2.38
CA ARG A 165 4.87 -19.00 1.80
C ARG A 165 4.90 -18.98 0.27
N LEU A 166 5.29 -17.86 -0.32
CA LEU A 166 5.41 -17.75 -1.78
C LEU A 166 6.52 -18.65 -2.31
N ALA A 167 7.67 -18.68 -1.66
CA ALA A 167 8.77 -19.58 -2.05
C ALA A 167 8.35 -21.06 -1.97
N ALA A 168 7.63 -21.46 -0.91
CA ALA A 168 7.15 -22.84 -0.75
C ALA A 168 6.02 -23.22 -1.71
N SER A 169 5.35 -22.28 -2.36
CA SER A 169 4.27 -22.55 -3.32
C SER A 169 4.75 -22.74 -4.76
N GLN A 170 6.06 -22.66 -5.00
CA GLN A 170 6.69 -22.84 -6.32
C GLN A 170 7.22 -24.27 -6.52
N GLU A 171 7.06 -25.16 -5.53
CA GLU A 171 7.31 -26.61 -5.61
C GLU A 171 5.99 -27.37 -5.93
#